data_25109514ada34e063c5c50a96e072630
#
_entry.id   25109514ada34e063c5c50a96e072630
#
_cell.length_a   1.000
_cell.length_b   1.000
_cell.length_c   1.000
_cell.angle_alpha   90.00
_cell.angle_beta   90.00
_cell.angle_gamma   90.00
#
_symmetry.space_group_name_H-M   'P 1'
#
loop_
_entity.id
_entity.type
_entity.pdbx_description
1 polymer ?
#
loop_
_entity_poly.entity_id
_entity_poly.type
_entity_poly.pdbx_seq_one_letter_code
_entity_poly.pdbx_strand_id
1 'polypeptide(L)'
;MHEIRQVIYTIKIKGHLKEKWAEWLDGMVVRIENLPRENITAITVRIPDQTALRGILNKLWDLNLTLLSVILMDVSIVGDKNEN
;
A
#
# COMPACT_ATOMS: atom_id res chain seq x y z
N MET A 1 17.64 19.88 -8.85
CA MET A 1 17.43 19.23 -7.57
C MET A 1 16.05 18.63 -7.48
N HIS A 2 15.99 17.39 -7.15
CA HIS A 2 14.72 16.68 -7.14
C HIS A 2 14.47 16.02 -5.82
N GLU A 3 13.29 16.24 -5.30
CA GLU A 3 12.80 15.48 -4.18
C GLU A 3 11.95 14.35 -4.71
N ILE A 4 12.20 13.18 -4.21
CA ILE A 4 11.35 12.03 -4.49
C ILE A 4 10.50 11.82 -3.25
N ARG A 5 9.21 12.06 -3.42
CA ARG A 5 8.28 11.90 -2.31
C ARG A 5 7.61 10.55 -2.42
N GLN A 6 7.63 9.82 -1.34
CA GLN A 6 6.93 8.55 -1.24
C GLN A 6 5.95 8.63 -0.10
N VAL A 7 4.81 8.04 -0.30
CA VAL A 7 3.73 8.08 0.67
C VAL A 7 3.43 6.66 1.08
N ILE A 8 3.29 6.46 2.38
CA ILE A 8 3.03 5.14 2.95
C ILE A 8 1.60 5.09 3.43
N TYR A 9 0.86 4.13 2.90
CA TYR A 9 -0.52 3.89 3.30
C TYR A 9 -0.65 2.49 3.86
N THR A 10 -1.60 2.33 4.77
CA THR A 10 -2.05 1.01 5.18
C THR A 10 -3.47 0.83 4.65
N ILE A 11 -3.64 -0.20 3.85
CA ILE A 11 -4.92 -0.55 3.26
C ILE A 11 -5.41 -1.80 3.95
N LYS A 12 -6.60 -1.73 4.53
CA LYS A 12 -7.19 -2.90 5.17
C LYS A 12 -8.32 -3.42 4.32
N ILE A 13 -8.29 -4.71 4.09
CA ILE A 13 -9.35 -5.40 3.34
C ILE A 13 -9.89 -6.53 4.19
N LYS A 14 -11.13 -6.89 3.93
CA LYS A 14 -11.74 -8.02 4.61
C LYS A 14 -11.28 -9.29 3.91
N GLY A 15 -10.92 -10.28 4.71
CA GLY A 15 -10.52 -11.57 4.18
C GLY A 15 -9.02 -11.74 4.17
N HIS A 16 -8.59 -12.74 3.43
CA HIS A 16 -7.20 -13.17 3.40
C HIS A 16 -6.62 -12.94 2.01
N LEU A 17 -5.49 -12.24 1.94
CA LEU A 17 -4.80 -11.99 0.69
C LEU A 17 -3.58 -12.91 0.65
N LYS A 18 -3.47 -13.68 -0.43
CA LYS A 18 -2.32 -14.56 -0.62
C LYS A 18 -1.10 -13.74 -0.99
N GLU A 19 0.05 -14.17 -0.49
CA GLU A 19 1.29 -13.43 -0.70
C GLU A 19 1.64 -13.25 -2.17
N LYS A 20 1.29 -14.23 -3.01
CA LYS A 20 1.61 -14.13 -4.43
C LYS A 20 0.98 -12.90 -5.08
N TRP A 21 -0.06 -12.36 -4.49
CA TRP A 21 -0.71 -11.17 -5.05
C TRP A 21 0.08 -9.90 -4.77
N ALA A 22 1.06 -9.96 -3.86
CA ALA A 22 1.91 -8.80 -3.63
C ALA A 22 2.71 -8.45 -4.90
N GLU A 23 3.10 -9.45 -5.66
CA GLU A 23 3.81 -9.23 -6.92
C GLU A 23 2.92 -8.53 -7.93
N TRP A 24 1.65 -8.85 -7.90
CA TRP A 24 0.67 -8.28 -8.81
C TRP A 24 0.45 -6.80 -8.52
N LEU A 25 0.81 -6.35 -7.34
CA LEU A 25 0.69 -4.95 -6.96
C LEU A 25 1.95 -4.15 -7.29
N ASP A 26 2.71 -4.64 -8.25
CA ASP A 26 3.84 -3.92 -8.87
C ASP A 26 4.97 -3.61 -7.90
N GLY A 27 5.17 -4.48 -6.94
CA GLY A 27 6.30 -4.33 -6.04
C GLY A 27 6.21 -3.16 -5.08
N MET A 28 5.07 -2.50 -5.00
CA MET A 28 4.89 -1.38 -4.09
C MET A 28 4.52 -1.81 -2.68
N VAL A 29 4.23 -3.10 -2.51
CA VAL A 29 3.86 -3.61 -1.20
C VAL A 29 5.11 -3.76 -0.34
N VAL A 30 5.09 -3.14 0.83
CA VAL A 30 6.16 -3.24 1.81
C VAL A 30 5.91 -4.42 2.74
N ARG A 31 4.65 -4.64 3.08
CA ARG A 31 4.32 -5.61 4.10
C ARG A 31 2.86 -6.03 3.97
N ILE A 32 2.62 -7.30 4.19
CA ILE A 32 1.27 -7.84 4.27
C ILE A 32 1.14 -8.54 5.61
N GLU A 33 0.11 -8.18 6.35
CA GLU A 33 -0.13 -8.77 7.64
C GLU A 33 -1.56 -9.29 7.70
N ASN A 34 -1.71 -10.57 7.95
CA ASN A 34 -3.01 -11.18 8.08
C ASN A 34 -3.42 -11.18 9.55
N LEU A 35 -4.64 -10.75 9.82
CA LEU A 35 -5.19 -10.70 11.17
C LEU A 35 -6.33 -11.71 11.22
N PRO A 36 -6.00 -12.98 11.48
CA PRO A 36 -6.98 -14.05 11.29
C PRO A 36 -8.20 -13.94 12.23
N ARG A 37 -8.02 -13.43 13.42
CA ARG A 37 -9.16 -13.30 14.35
C ARG A 37 -10.20 -12.34 13.83
N GLU A 38 -9.77 -11.34 13.07
CA GLU A 38 -10.66 -10.32 12.56
C GLU A 38 -11.04 -10.56 11.11
N ASN A 39 -10.41 -11.56 10.49
CA ASN A 39 -10.58 -11.85 9.07
C ASN A 39 -10.25 -10.62 8.24
N ILE A 40 -9.14 -9.99 8.56
CA ILE A 40 -8.68 -8.76 7.91
C ILE A 40 -7.24 -8.96 7.45
N THR A 41 -6.91 -8.35 6.33
CA THR A 41 -5.53 -8.25 5.86
C THR A 41 -5.15 -6.78 5.80
N ALA A 42 -4.03 -6.44 6.41
CA ALA A 42 -3.48 -5.09 6.37
C ALA A 42 -2.30 -5.09 5.39
N ILE A 43 -2.39 -4.25 4.38
CA ILE A 43 -1.37 -4.14 3.36
C ILE A 43 -0.71 -2.77 3.49
N THR A 44 0.58 -2.76 3.76
CA THR A 44 1.33 -1.51 3.81
C THR A 44 2.01 -1.31 2.47
N VAL A 45 1.74 -0.17 1.85
CA VAL A 45 2.27 0.14 0.52
C VAL A 45 3.06 1.44 0.57
N ARG A 46 4.10 1.49 -0.24
CA ARG A 46 4.90 2.69 -0.43
C ARG A 46 4.75 3.09 -1.89
N ILE A 47 4.19 4.25 -2.12
CA ILE A 47 3.83 4.66 -3.46
C ILE A 47 4.32 6.07 -3.75
N PRO A 48 4.63 6.36 -5.01
CA PRO A 48 5.14 7.69 -5.38
C PRO A 48 4.06 8.74 -5.51
N ASP A 49 2.83 8.36 -5.82
CA ASP A 49 1.78 9.34 -6.06
C ASP A 49 0.39 8.72 -5.95
N GLN A 50 -0.61 9.56 -6.10
CA GLN A 50 -2.01 9.14 -5.98
C GLN A 50 -2.46 8.23 -7.13
N THR A 51 -1.83 8.39 -8.30
CA THR A 51 -2.15 7.53 -9.43
C THR A 51 -1.81 6.09 -9.12
N ALA A 52 -0.65 5.87 -8.47
CA ALA A 52 -0.23 4.53 -8.07
C ALA A 52 -1.19 3.96 -7.03
N LEU A 53 -1.65 4.80 -6.09
CA LEU A 53 -2.63 4.34 -5.10
C LEU A 53 -3.91 3.90 -5.78
N ARG A 54 -4.40 4.68 -6.74
CA ARG A 54 -5.60 4.33 -7.48
C ARG A 54 -5.42 3.00 -8.18
N GLY A 55 -4.24 2.78 -8.77
CA GLY A 55 -3.96 1.52 -9.44
C GLY A 55 -4.05 0.33 -8.51
N ILE A 56 -3.49 0.47 -7.30
CA ILE A 56 -3.55 -0.59 -6.32
C ILE A 56 -4.99 -0.86 -5.89
N LEU A 57 -5.74 0.21 -5.62
CA LEU A 57 -7.13 0.05 -5.19
C LEU A 57 -7.97 -0.61 -6.27
N ASN A 58 -7.74 -0.23 -7.54
CA ASN A 58 -8.46 -0.84 -8.64
C ASN A 58 -8.16 -2.33 -8.74
N LYS A 59 -6.91 -2.72 -8.53
CA LYS A 59 -6.55 -4.13 -8.56
C LYS A 59 -7.23 -4.92 -7.44
N LEU A 60 -7.30 -4.31 -6.24
CA LEU A 60 -7.98 -4.97 -5.13
C LEU A 60 -9.47 -5.12 -5.42
N TRP A 61 -10.08 -4.10 -6.02
CA TRP A 61 -11.49 -4.19 -6.40
C TRP A 61 -11.70 -5.25 -7.48
N ASP A 62 -10.78 -5.35 -8.43
CA ASP A 62 -10.88 -6.36 -9.48
C ASP A 62 -10.83 -7.77 -8.91
N LEU A 63 -10.16 -7.94 -7.77
CA LEU A 63 -10.14 -9.20 -7.06
C LEU A 63 -11.40 -9.42 -6.23
N ASN A 64 -12.32 -8.48 -6.28
CA ASN A 64 -13.58 -8.54 -5.54
C ASN A 64 -13.37 -8.57 -4.03
N LEU A 65 -12.37 -7.84 -3.57
CA LEU A 65 -12.06 -7.74 -2.16
C LEU A 65 -12.79 -6.55 -1.55
N THR A 66 -13.22 -6.71 -0.32
CA THR A 66 -13.92 -5.64 0.39
C THR A 66 -12.92 -4.72 1.04
N LEU A 67 -12.90 -3.48 0.60
CA LEU A 67 -12.01 -2.47 1.16
C LEU A 67 -12.60 -1.93 2.44
N LEU A 68 -11.83 -1.97 3.52
CA LEU A 68 -12.28 -1.49 4.82
C LEU A 68 -11.75 -0.11 5.13
N SER A 69 -10.48 0.15 4.84
CA SER A 69 -9.90 1.46 5.12
C SER A 69 -8.65 1.68 4.28
N VAL A 70 -8.36 2.95 4.05
CA VAL A 70 -7.11 3.39 3.44
C VAL A 70 -6.61 4.54 4.31
N ILE A 71 -5.50 4.32 4.99
CA ILE A 71 -5.01 5.28 5.98
C ILE A 71 -3.61 5.72 5.61
N LEU A 72 -3.43 7.02 5.54
CA LEU A 72 -2.12 7.61 5.33
C LEU A 72 -1.30 7.42 6.61
N MET A 73 -0.15 6.78 6.47
CA MET A 73 0.70 6.50 7.62
C MET A 73 1.85 7.47 7.71
N ASP A 74 2.45 7.82 6.58
CA ASP A 74 3.63 8.65 6.62
C ASP A 74 3.91 9.20 5.23
N VAL A 75 4.68 10.29 5.20
CA VAL A 75 5.20 10.85 3.96
C VAL A 75 6.70 10.89 4.10
N SER A 76 7.39 10.22 3.18
CA SER A 76 8.82 10.13 3.20
C SER A 76 9.38 10.90 2.02
N ILE A 77 10.38 11.73 2.26
CA ILE A 77 11.05 12.46 1.20
C ILE A 77 12.41 11.82 1.01
N VAL A 78 12.65 11.37 -0.21
CA VAL A 78 13.88 10.68 -0.56
C VAL A 78 14.60 11.51 -1.61
N GLY A 79 15.91 11.42 -1.62
CA GLY A 79 16.73 12.14 -2.59
C GLY A 79 17.62 13.10 -1.88
N ASP A 80 17.53 14.35 -2.20
CA ASP A 80 18.41 15.32 -1.62
C ASP A 80 18.20 15.46 -0.13
N LYS A 81 19.14 15.18 0.62
CA LYS A 81 19.00 15.21 1.98
C LYS A 81 19.93 16.03 2.69
N ASN A 82 20.19 16.59 2.49
CA ASN A 82 20.75 17.21 3.13
C ASN A 82 20.52 17.93 3.78
N GLU A 83 20.22 17.95 4.23
CA GLU A 83 19.93 18.37 4.75
C GLU A 83 20.13 18.47 5.57
N ASN A 84 20.37 18.76 6.02
CA ASN A 84 20.58 18.95 6.74
C ASN A 84 20.79 19.34 7.03
#